data_def9b7e9b9558cb0df4c97866979fd08
#
_entry.id   def9b7e9b9558cb0df4c97866979fd08
#
_cell.length_a   1.000
_cell.length_b   1.000
_cell.length_c   1.000
_cell.angle_alpha   90.00
_cell.angle_beta   90.00
_cell.angle_gamma   90.00
#
_symmetry.space_group_name_H-M   'P 1'
#
loop_
_entity.id
_entity.type
_entity.pdbx_description
1 polymer ?
#
loop_
_entity_poly.entity_id
_entity_poly.type
_entity_poly.pdbx_seq_one_letter_code
_entity_poly.pdbx_strand_id
1 'polypeptide(L)'
;AKEDFKNDKSLLLTALEFCRKHQVTPDIKLRRQIQLSKNMVNAQFMQGKDIKDFLFPILEDSATEKTLRLMHETHILEQILPEFGLAHCKVNHDFYHHYTADEHSLRVIRFLDELAVSSITNPTDLFALYKDYSGKRILKLSALLQSMQKMARDEVEHQILFQSLAKRLS
;
A
#
# COMPACT_ATOMS: atom_id res chain seq x y z
N ALA A 1 -20.20 8.66 21.56
CA ALA A 1 -18.94 9.38 21.67
C ALA A 1 -18.47 9.73 20.28
N LYS A 2 -18.42 11.01 19.91
CA LYS A 2 -17.69 11.50 18.74
C LYS A 2 -16.22 11.57 19.15
N GLU A 3 -15.55 10.47 19.11
CA GLU A 3 -14.09 10.47 19.18
C GLU A 3 -13.59 10.99 17.82
N ASP A 4 -13.22 12.24 17.82
CA ASP A 4 -12.57 12.86 16.67
C ASP A 4 -11.14 12.34 16.60
N PHE A 5 -10.79 11.62 15.52
CA PHE A 5 -9.40 11.25 15.19
C PHE A 5 -8.46 12.47 15.14
N LYS A 6 -9.02 13.69 15.18
CA LYS A 6 -8.31 14.95 14.99
C LYS A 6 -7.17 15.21 15.97
N ASN A 7 -7.12 14.49 17.09
CA ASN A 7 -6.14 14.73 18.14
C ASN A 7 -5.33 13.48 18.52
N ASP A 8 -5.62 12.32 17.93
CA ASP A 8 -4.93 11.08 18.27
C ASP A 8 -4.62 10.22 17.02
N LYS A 9 -3.35 10.29 16.57
CA LYS A 9 -2.85 9.47 15.48
C LYS A 9 -2.95 7.98 15.78
N SER A 10 -2.81 7.59 17.06
CA SER A 10 -2.87 6.21 17.49
C SER A 10 -4.26 5.61 17.22
N LEU A 11 -5.31 6.39 17.48
CA LEU A 11 -6.68 5.97 17.21
C LEU A 11 -6.94 5.77 15.71
N LEU A 12 -6.36 6.63 14.86
CA LEU A 12 -6.46 6.49 13.39
C LEU A 12 -5.80 5.19 12.91
N LEU A 13 -4.58 4.91 13.36
CA LEU A 13 -3.86 3.68 13.01
C LEU A 13 -4.58 2.44 13.55
N THR A 14 -5.11 2.53 14.78
CA THR A 14 -5.91 1.46 15.40
C THR A 14 -7.18 1.17 14.60
N ALA A 15 -7.87 2.19 14.10
CA ALA A 15 -9.05 2.00 13.26
C ALA A 15 -8.72 1.29 11.94
N LEU A 16 -7.63 1.66 11.29
CA LEU A 16 -7.16 0.98 10.07
C LEU A 16 -6.76 -0.47 10.36
N GLU A 17 -6.05 -0.70 11.46
CA GLU A 17 -5.65 -2.02 11.92
C GLU A 17 -6.87 -2.90 12.27
N PHE A 18 -7.88 -2.33 12.90
CA PHE A 18 -9.15 -3.01 13.17
C PHE A 18 -9.83 -3.44 11.86
N CYS A 19 -9.94 -2.53 10.88
CA CYS A 19 -10.50 -2.84 9.58
C CYS A 19 -9.73 -3.98 8.89
N ARG A 20 -8.40 -3.95 8.95
CA ARG A 20 -7.53 -5.00 8.42
C ARG A 20 -7.77 -6.34 9.09
N LYS A 21 -7.63 -6.41 10.43
CA LYS A 21 -7.74 -7.66 11.20
C LYS A 21 -9.09 -8.34 11.06
N HIS A 22 -10.16 -7.56 11.03
CA HIS A 22 -11.53 -8.08 10.94
C HIS A 22 -12.06 -8.14 9.51
N GLN A 23 -11.24 -7.76 8.51
CA GLN A 23 -11.60 -7.74 7.10
C GLN A 23 -12.90 -6.94 6.83
N VAL A 24 -13.17 -5.91 7.65
CA VAL A 24 -14.36 -5.07 7.54
C VAL A 24 -14.07 -3.81 6.73
N THR A 25 -15.05 -3.39 5.97
CA THR A 25 -14.99 -2.14 5.21
C THR A 25 -15.67 -1.05 6.03
N PRO A 26 -14.99 0.06 6.35
CA PRO A 26 -15.59 1.16 7.09
C PRO A 26 -16.73 1.81 6.28
N ASP A 27 -17.73 2.31 6.98
CA ASP A 27 -18.80 3.08 6.36
C ASP A 27 -18.30 4.44 5.83
N ILE A 28 -19.16 5.14 5.08
CA ILE A 28 -18.83 6.44 4.49
C ILE A 28 -18.43 7.47 5.55
N LYS A 29 -19.04 7.43 6.74
CA LYS A 29 -18.75 8.39 7.80
C LYS A 29 -17.35 8.17 8.36
N LEU A 30 -17.00 6.93 8.65
CA LEU A 30 -15.69 6.56 9.16
C LEU A 30 -14.59 6.81 8.10
N ARG A 31 -14.83 6.46 6.82
CA ARG A 31 -13.90 6.78 5.73
C ARG A 31 -13.62 8.28 5.65
N ARG A 32 -14.65 9.11 5.72
CA ARG A 32 -14.50 10.56 5.71
C ARG A 32 -13.70 11.08 6.91
N GLN A 33 -13.91 10.51 8.10
CA GLN A 33 -13.14 10.88 9.29
C GLN A 33 -11.66 10.50 9.14
N ILE A 34 -11.36 9.30 8.64
CA ILE A 34 -10.01 8.86 8.30
C ILE A 34 -9.36 9.84 7.33
N GLN A 35 -10.04 10.17 6.23
CA GLN A 35 -9.54 11.08 5.21
C GLN A 35 -9.25 12.49 5.76
N LEU A 36 -10.12 13.02 6.61
CA LEU A 36 -9.92 14.34 7.25
C LEU A 36 -8.74 14.36 8.24
N SER A 37 -8.36 13.20 8.76
CA SER A 37 -7.27 13.04 9.72
C SER A 37 -5.95 12.58 9.08
N LYS A 38 -5.88 12.46 7.75
CA LYS A 38 -4.71 11.94 7.02
C LYS A 38 -3.39 12.64 7.36
N ASN A 39 -3.41 13.95 7.62
CA ASN A 39 -2.20 14.73 7.90
C ASN A 39 -1.55 14.38 9.25
N MET A 40 -2.24 13.62 10.11
CA MET A 40 -1.70 13.16 11.39
C MET A 40 -0.71 12.00 11.22
N VAL A 41 -0.75 11.29 10.09
CA VAL A 41 0.13 10.16 9.77
C VAL A 41 0.91 10.49 8.50
N ASN A 42 1.95 11.29 8.63
CA ASN A 42 2.78 11.68 7.50
C ASN A 42 4.18 11.05 7.59
N ALA A 43 4.93 11.13 6.50
CA ALA A 43 6.26 10.54 6.39
C ALA A 43 7.30 11.06 7.40
N GLN A 44 7.06 12.20 8.06
CA GLN A 44 7.93 12.70 9.11
C GLN A 44 7.71 11.96 10.44
N PHE A 45 6.46 11.56 10.72
CA PHE A 45 6.09 10.85 11.94
C PHE A 45 6.17 9.33 11.79
N MET A 46 6.03 8.82 10.56
CA MET A 46 6.09 7.39 10.23
C MET A 46 7.44 7.06 9.62
N GLN A 47 8.45 6.83 10.46
CA GLN A 47 9.81 6.49 10.02
C GLN A 47 10.37 5.29 10.80
N GLY A 48 11.35 4.62 10.20
CA GLY A 48 12.06 3.54 10.83
C GLY A 48 11.11 2.44 11.36
N LYS A 49 11.15 2.22 12.67
CA LYS A 49 10.34 1.18 13.31
C LYS A 49 8.83 1.42 13.15
N ASP A 50 8.35 2.65 13.26
CA ASP A 50 6.91 2.95 13.24
C ASP A 50 6.28 2.58 11.88
N ILE A 51 6.95 2.92 10.78
CA ILE A 51 6.45 2.56 9.45
C ILE A 51 6.54 1.04 9.21
N LYS A 52 7.61 0.38 9.70
CA LYS A 52 7.76 -1.07 9.58
C LYS A 52 6.67 -1.80 10.37
N ASP A 53 6.48 -1.45 11.63
CA ASP A 53 5.51 -2.08 12.53
C ASP A 53 4.07 -1.92 12.01
N PHE A 54 3.78 -0.86 11.26
CA PHE A 54 2.47 -0.64 10.65
C PHE A 54 2.34 -1.27 9.26
N LEU A 55 3.28 -1.04 8.36
CA LEU A 55 3.16 -1.43 6.94
C LEU A 55 3.47 -2.91 6.72
N PHE A 56 4.46 -3.48 7.42
CA PHE A 56 4.89 -4.85 7.16
C PHE A 56 3.80 -5.90 7.46
N PRO A 57 3.06 -5.81 8.58
CA PRO A 57 1.92 -6.71 8.80
C PRO A 57 0.85 -6.63 7.71
N ILE A 58 0.64 -5.44 7.12
CA ILE A 58 -0.29 -5.27 5.99
C ILE A 58 0.23 -6.03 4.76
N LEU A 59 1.52 -5.91 4.45
CA LEU A 59 2.13 -6.59 3.29
C LEU A 59 2.24 -8.11 3.45
N GLU A 60 2.23 -8.60 4.68
CA GLU A 60 2.24 -10.04 5.00
C GLU A 60 0.85 -10.68 5.01
N ASP A 61 -0.20 -9.86 5.03
CA ASP A 61 -1.59 -10.33 5.04
C ASP A 61 -1.98 -11.02 3.72
N SER A 62 -2.99 -11.88 3.80
CA SER A 62 -3.60 -12.52 2.62
C SER A 62 -4.58 -11.61 1.87
N ALA A 63 -4.96 -10.48 2.44
CA ALA A 63 -5.86 -9.48 1.87
C ALA A 63 -5.23 -8.07 1.89
N THR A 64 -3.99 -7.98 1.49
CA THR A 64 -3.18 -6.76 1.44
C THR A 64 -3.85 -5.68 0.61
N GLU A 65 -4.37 -6.04 -0.57
CA GLU A 65 -4.98 -5.09 -1.50
C GLU A 65 -6.14 -4.33 -0.87
N LYS A 66 -7.02 -4.99 -0.13
CA LYS A 66 -8.16 -4.35 0.53
C LYS A 66 -7.73 -3.22 1.47
N THR A 67 -6.70 -3.49 2.27
CA THR A 67 -6.19 -2.51 3.24
C THR A 67 -5.49 -1.36 2.54
N LEU A 68 -4.63 -1.65 1.57
CA LEU A 68 -3.93 -0.61 0.81
C LEU A 68 -4.90 0.24 -0.03
N ARG A 69 -5.94 -0.36 -0.58
CA ARG A 69 -6.99 0.36 -1.31
C ARG A 69 -7.76 1.31 -0.38
N LEU A 70 -8.15 0.86 0.82
CA LEU A 70 -8.77 1.74 1.81
C LEU A 70 -7.85 2.92 2.16
N MET A 71 -6.56 2.65 2.39
CA MET A 71 -5.58 3.69 2.69
C MET A 71 -5.39 4.65 1.51
N HIS A 72 -5.42 4.17 0.27
CA HIS A 72 -5.34 4.98 -0.94
C HIS A 72 -6.59 5.83 -1.13
N GLU A 73 -7.79 5.26 -1.05
CA GLU A 73 -9.07 5.98 -1.14
C GLU A 73 -9.24 7.07 -0.07
N THR A 74 -8.61 6.89 1.08
CA THR A 74 -8.60 7.88 2.18
C THR A 74 -7.37 8.79 2.17
N HIS A 75 -6.48 8.66 1.18
CA HIS A 75 -5.22 9.39 1.05
C HIS A 75 -4.24 9.20 2.21
N ILE A 76 -4.37 8.13 2.98
CA ILE A 76 -3.42 7.75 4.03
C ILE A 76 -2.16 7.15 3.43
N LEU A 77 -2.30 6.35 2.36
CA LEU A 77 -1.18 5.64 1.74
C LEU A 77 -0.11 6.61 1.25
N GLU A 78 -0.51 7.70 0.60
CA GLU A 78 0.38 8.74 0.08
C GLU A 78 1.02 9.58 1.20
N GLN A 79 0.39 9.65 2.37
CA GLN A 79 1.00 10.31 3.53
C GLN A 79 2.12 9.44 4.13
N ILE A 80 1.93 8.13 4.16
CA ILE A 80 2.90 7.16 4.71
C ILE A 80 4.00 6.86 3.68
N LEU A 81 3.62 6.70 2.42
CA LEU A 81 4.49 6.44 1.27
C LEU A 81 4.33 7.54 0.22
N PRO A 82 4.96 8.71 0.41
CA PRO A 82 4.90 9.81 -0.57
C PRO A 82 5.38 9.39 -1.96
N GLU A 83 6.28 8.42 -2.01
CA GLU A 83 6.80 7.83 -3.25
C GLU A 83 5.66 7.20 -4.08
N PHE A 84 4.72 6.54 -3.44
CA PHE A 84 3.52 6.01 -4.10
C PHE A 84 2.61 7.15 -4.59
N GLY A 85 2.53 8.25 -3.83
CA GLY A 85 1.75 9.43 -4.18
C GLY A 85 2.18 10.09 -5.49
N LEU A 86 3.44 9.94 -5.90
CA LEU A 86 3.93 10.44 -7.20
C LEU A 86 3.21 9.77 -8.39
N ALA A 87 2.70 8.57 -8.21
CA ALA A 87 1.97 7.79 -9.22
C ALA A 87 0.47 8.13 -9.29
N HIS A 88 -0.04 8.91 -8.33
CA HIS A 88 -1.47 9.20 -8.21
C HIS A 88 -2.01 9.92 -9.46
N CYS A 89 -3.06 9.35 -10.04
CA CYS A 89 -3.76 9.88 -11.23
C CYS A 89 -2.87 10.13 -12.47
N LYS A 90 -1.64 9.63 -12.52
CA LYS A 90 -0.84 9.73 -13.74
C LYS A 90 -1.30 8.67 -14.74
N VAL A 91 -1.82 9.16 -15.85
CA VAL A 91 -2.18 8.35 -17.02
C VAL A 91 -0.95 8.19 -17.90
N ASN A 92 -0.53 6.96 -18.10
CA ASN A 92 0.45 6.68 -19.16
C ASN A 92 -0.29 6.66 -20.50
N HIS A 93 0.07 7.57 -21.42
CA HIS A 93 -0.56 7.68 -22.73
C HIS A 93 -0.16 6.55 -23.71
N ASP A 94 0.48 5.49 -23.23
CA ASP A 94 0.74 4.31 -24.04
C ASP A 94 -0.56 3.54 -24.28
N PHE A 95 -0.83 3.16 -25.53
CA PHE A 95 -2.02 2.44 -25.99
C PHE A 95 -2.31 1.12 -25.25
N TYR A 96 -1.39 0.64 -24.41
CA TYR A 96 -1.48 -0.61 -23.67
C TYR A 96 -1.84 -0.46 -22.18
N HIS A 97 -1.91 0.76 -21.65
CA HIS A 97 -2.19 0.97 -20.23
C HIS A 97 -3.65 1.44 -20.03
N HIS A 98 -4.52 0.51 -19.63
CA HIS A 98 -5.92 0.81 -19.33
C HIS A 98 -6.15 1.41 -17.92
N TYR A 99 -5.10 1.49 -17.09
CA TYR A 99 -5.18 1.92 -15.69
C TYR A 99 -4.12 2.97 -15.39
N THR A 100 -4.43 3.83 -14.42
CA THR A 100 -3.43 4.71 -13.80
C THR A 100 -2.35 3.88 -13.10
N ALA A 101 -1.17 4.45 -12.89
CA ALA A 101 -0.03 3.72 -12.35
C ALA A 101 -0.27 3.20 -10.92
N ASP A 102 -0.99 3.98 -10.10
CA ASP A 102 -1.44 3.62 -8.75
C ASP A 102 -2.43 2.45 -8.77
N GLU A 103 -3.47 2.52 -9.63
CA GLU A 103 -4.44 1.43 -9.78
C GLU A 103 -3.79 0.16 -10.31
N HIS A 104 -2.83 0.27 -11.23
CA HIS A 104 -2.08 -0.88 -11.72
C HIS A 104 -1.32 -1.58 -10.58
N SER A 105 -0.62 -0.83 -9.73
CA SER A 105 0.09 -1.39 -8.57
C SER A 105 -0.85 -2.12 -7.61
N LEU A 106 -2.01 -1.55 -7.29
CA LEU A 106 -3.00 -2.19 -6.43
C LEU A 106 -3.58 -3.47 -7.06
N ARG A 107 -3.79 -3.49 -8.37
CA ARG A 107 -4.24 -4.69 -9.09
C ARG A 107 -3.21 -5.82 -9.11
N VAL A 108 -1.92 -5.49 -9.24
CA VAL A 108 -0.85 -6.50 -9.12
C VAL A 108 -0.86 -7.11 -7.71
N ILE A 109 -1.02 -6.30 -6.67
CA ILE A 109 -1.11 -6.81 -5.29
C ILE A 109 -2.36 -7.67 -5.09
N ARG A 110 -3.50 -7.27 -5.65
CA ARG A 110 -4.71 -8.10 -5.64
C ARG A 110 -4.48 -9.46 -6.27
N PHE A 111 -3.80 -9.50 -7.42
CA PHE A 111 -3.44 -10.76 -8.07
C PHE A 111 -2.54 -11.63 -7.17
N LEU A 112 -1.57 -11.03 -6.48
CA LEU A 112 -0.73 -11.76 -5.52
C LEU A 112 -1.54 -12.28 -4.31
N ASP A 113 -2.54 -11.54 -3.83
CA ASP A 113 -3.45 -12.01 -2.77
C ASP A 113 -4.32 -13.18 -3.27
N GLU A 114 -4.83 -13.11 -4.50
CA GLU A 114 -5.58 -14.20 -5.14
C GLU A 114 -4.72 -15.46 -5.32
N LEU A 115 -3.45 -15.31 -5.69
CA LEU A 115 -2.48 -16.41 -5.75
C LEU A 115 -2.29 -17.10 -4.39
N ALA A 116 -2.29 -16.32 -3.29
CA ALA A 116 -2.07 -16.85 -1.95
C ALA A 116 -3.19 -17.79 -1.47
N VAL A 117 -4.43 -17.56 -1.91
CA VAL A 117 -5.63 -18.29 -1.46
C VAL A 117 -6.14 -19.28 -2.50
N SER A 118 -5.59 -19.29 -3.71
CA SER A 118 -6.04 -20.17 -4.78
C SER A 118 -5.70 -21.62 -4.46
N SER A 119 -6.71 -22.48 -4.59
CA SER A 119 -6.58 -23.94 -4.50
C SER A 119 -6.48 -24.61 -5.87
N ILE A 120 -6.24 -23.86 -6.93
CA ILE A 120 -6.14 -24.40 -8.28
C ILE A 120 -4.86 -25.23 -8.38
N THR A 121 -5.04 -26.54 -8.49
CA THR A 121 -3.99 -27.55 -8.66
C THR A 121 -3.49 -27.65 -10.10
N ASN A 122 -3.50 -26.55 -10.84
CA ASN A 122 -2.99 -26.59 -12.20
C ASN A 122 -1.48 -26.38 -12.19
N PRO A 123 -0.68 -27.28 -12.79
CA PRO A 123 0.77 -27.37 -12.59
C PRO A 123 1.61 -26.35 -13.35
N THR A 124 1.07 -25.30 -13.85
CA THR A 124 1.89 -24.12 -14.16
C THR A 124 2.15 -23.36 -12.87
N ASP A 125 2.72 -24.01 -11.98
CA ASP A 125 3.69 -23.78 -10.91
C ASP A 125 3.78 -22.39 -10.28
N LEU A 126 3.15 -21.34 -10.82
CA LEU A 126 3.21 -20.00 -10.24
C LEU A 126 2.53 -19.94 -8.87
N PHE A 127 1.42 -20.66 -8.69
CA PHE A 127 0.71 -20.75 -7.42
C PHE A 127 1.54 -21.49 -6.37
N ALA A 128 2.14 -22.63 -6.74
CA ALA A 128 3.00 -23.39 -5.87
C ALA A 128 4.25 -22.59 -5.50
N LEU A 129 4.91 -21.98 -6.47
CA LEU A 129 6.06 -21.11 -6.26
C LEU A 129 5.74 -19.94 -5.33
N TYR A 130 4.60 -19.27 -5.53
CA TYR A 130 4.23 -18.14 -4.67
C TYR A 130 3.84 -18.59 -3.27
N LYS A 131 3.18 -19.76 -3.13
CA LYS A 131 2.79 -20.31 -1.83
C LYS A 131 4.00 -20.54 -0.93
N ASP A 132 5.06 -21.11 -1.51
CA ASP A 132 6.30 -21.46 -0.79
C ASP A 132 7.31 -20.30 -0.71
N TYR A 133 7.04 -19.21 -1.44
CA TYR A 133 7.93 -18.06 -1.46
C TYR A 133 7.93 -17.28 -0.14
N SER A 134 9.07 -17.20 0.52
CA SER A 134 9.23 -16.51 1.81
C SER A 134 9.30 -14.98 1.70
N GLY A 135 9.61 -14.47 0.52
CA GLY A 135 9.79 -13.03 0.24
C GLY A 135 8.50 -12.27 -0.13
N LYS A 136 7.30 -12.75 0.24
CA LYS A 136 6.00 -12.17 -0.14
C LYS A 136 5.89 -10.69 0.19
N ARG A 137 6.37 -10.28 1.37
CA ARG A 137 6.41 -8.88 1.81
C ARG A 137 7.20 -7.99 0.85
N ILE A 138 8.42 -8.43 0.49
CA ILE A 138 9.28 -7.67 -0.43
C ILE A 138 8.66 -7.60 -1.81
N LEU A 139 8.10 -8.71 -2.30
CA LEU A 139 7.43 -8.76 -3.59
C LEU A 139 6.23 -7.80 -3.66
N LYS A 140 5.38 -7.79 -2.62
CA LYS A 140 4.24 -6.86 -2.56
C LYS A 140 4.68 -5.40 -2.42
N LEU A 141 5.73 -5.13 -1.65
CA LEU A 141 6.32 -3.79 -1.56
C LEU A 141 6.86 -3.35 -2.93
N SER A 142 7.59 -4.21 -3.63
CA SER A 142 8.10 -3.93 -4.97
C SER A 142 6.97 -3.68 -5.97
N ALA A 143 5.90 -4.49 -5.91
CA ALA A 143 4.72 -4.30 -6.74
C ALA A 143 4.01 -2.97 -6.46
N LEU A 144 3.94 -2.54 -5.20
CA LEU A 144 3.37 -1.25 -4.81
C LEU A 144 4.20 -0.09 -5.38
N LEU A 145 5.51 -0.22 -5.38
CA LEU A 145 6.45 0.85 -5.73
C LEU A 145 6.92 0.80 -7.20
N GLN A 146 6.51 -0.22 -7.97
CA GLN A 146 6.94 -0.35 -9.38
C GLN A 146 6.60 0.89 -10.24
N SER A 147 5.55 1.62 -9.87
CA SER A 147 5.15 2.84 -10.55
C SER A 147 6.15 3.99 -10.36
N MET A 148 6.97 3.97 -9.31
CA MET A 148 8.01 4.98 -9.07
C MET A 148 9.02 5.04 -10.21
N GLN A 149 9.42 3.88 -10.75
CA GLN A 149 10.37 3.82 -11.87
C GLN A 149 9.86 4.58 -13.10
N LYS A 150 8.55 4.52 -13.36
CA LYS A 150 7.92 5.22 -14.48
C LYS A 150 7.73 6.73 -14.21
N MET A 151 7.88 7.16 -12.96
CA MET A 151 7.68 8.55 -12.54
C MET A 151 8.96 9.34 -12.46
N ALA A 152 10.09 8.69 -12.27
CA ALA A 152 11.40 9.31 -12.30
C ALA A 152 11.71 9.82 -13.72
N ARG A 153 12.25 11.03 -13.81
CA ARG A 153 12.63 11.67 -15.09
C ARG A 153 13.84 11.00 -15.71
N ASP A 154 14.71 10.47 -14.84
CA ASP A 154 15.95 9.79 -15.20
C ASP A 154 16.36 8.79 -14.13
N GLU A 155 17.41 8.03 -14.40
CA GLU A 155 17.96 7.02 -13.49
C GLU A 155 18.45 7.59 -12.16
N VAL A 156 18.95 8.84 -12.18
CA VAL A 156 19.46 9.51 -10.97
C VAL A 156 18.32 9.84 -10.01
N GLU A 157 17.22 10.39 -10.53
CA GLU A 157 16.02 10.68 -9.73
C GLU A 157 15.42 9.37 -9.17
N HIS A 158 15.39 8.30 -9.96
CA HIS A 158 14.95 6.98 -9.51
C HIS A 158 15.80 6.47 -8.33
N GLN A 159 17.14 6.57 -8.44
CA GLN A 159 18.03 6.15 -7.36
C GLN A 159 17.83 6.97 -6.09
N ILE A 160 17.66 8.30 -6.21
CA ILE A 160 17.41 9.19 -5.06
C ILE A 160 16.12 8.79 -4.35
N LEU A 161 15.03 8.57 -5.08
CA LEU A 161 13.74 8.15 -4.52
C LEU A 161 13.87 6.81 -3.80
N PHE A 162 14.56 5.86 -4.43
CA PHE A 162 14.75 4.53 -3.84
C PHE A 162 15.62 4.57 -2.57
N GLN A 163 16.71 5.35 -2.57
CA GLN A 163 17.55 5.55 -1.39
C GLN A 163 16.80 6.24 -0.25
N SER A 164 15.98 7.24 -0.56
CA SER A 164 15.13 7.91 0.42
C SER A 164 14.17 6.94 1.10
N LEU A 165 13.50 6.11 0.30
CA LEU A 165 12.61 5.07 0.82
C LEU A 165 13.36 4.04 1.66
N ALA A 166 14.49 3.53 1.16
CA ALA A 166 15.31 2.56 1.88
C ALA A 166 15.75 3.09 3.25
N LYS A 167 16.18 4.37 3.30
CA LYS A 167 16.54 5.04 4.56
C LYS A 167 15.36 5.17 5.52
N ARG A 168 14.14 5.41 5.02
CA ARG A 168 12.95 5.49 5.86
C ARG A 168 12.50 4.13 6.38
N LEU A 169 12.79 3.06 5.62
CA LEU A 169 12.49 1.68 5.97
C LEU A 169 13.65 0.99 6.71
N SER A 170 14.78 1.64 6.93
CA SER A 170 15.86 1.11 7.76
C SER A 170 15.66 1.44 9.24
#